data_b26246411ec909e2fa81a3c467e7657f
#
_entry.id   b26246411ec909e2fa81a3c467e7657f
#
_cell.length_a   1.000
_cell.length_b   1.000
_cell.length_c   1.000
_cell.angle_alpha   90.00
_cell.angle_beta   90.00
_cell.angle_gamma   90.00
#
_symmetry.space_group_name_H-M   'P 1'
#
loop_
_entity.id
_entity.type
_entity.pdbx_description
1 polymer ?
#
loop_
_entity_poly.entity_id
_entity_poly.type
_entity_poly.pdbx_seq_one_letter_code
_entity_poly.pdbx_strand_id
1 'polypeptide(L)'
;MEELKAEFKNVKGKKKLLEFQNKLSQLKFFDPACGSGNFLTESFISLRRLENEVLRELIGNQILLGEFVNPVKVSIQQFYGVEIDDFAVAVAKTALWISELQMLKETAEIIHKPLEVFPLKSYSNIHEGNALKIDWQEIISAAECSYIISNPPFVGKSFQTREQKADMAKIFEGVKGYGNLDYVACWYKKAVDFIAGSQIRCAFVSTNSICQGIAIPPLWKYIFGKGVHIDFAHRTFKWTSETENSAAVHVVIISLSQVEGLPKFVFIDGEKVEVENINAYLLDAPNVIVEPRSKPLGNVPPMIVGSCPTDGGNFLLTADERDELIRREPAAQKWIRRYVGSNEFINGIMRYCLWLKDCPPNELRKMPRVLKRVEGVRD
;
A
#
# COMPACT_ATOMS: atom_id res chain seq x y z
N MET A 1 -2.26 15.69 10.55
CA MET A 1 -1.48 16.55 11.49
C MET A 1 -1.32 17.98 11.01
N GLU A 2 -0.92 18.24 9.74
CA GLU A 2 -0.76 19.63 9.23
C GLU A 2 -2.05 20.45 9.34
N GLU A 3 -3.20 19.88 9.01
CA GLU A 3 -4.51 20.56 9.14
C GLU A 3 -4.81 20.94 10.61
N LEU A 4 -4.59 20.02 11.55
CA LEU A 4 -4.79 20.29 12.97
C LEU A 4 -3.84 21.37 13.49
N LYS A 5 -2.57 21.38 13.04
CA LYS A 5 -1.61 22.45 13.36
C LYS A 5 -2.01 23.78 12.74
N ALA A 6 -2.54 23.79 11.51
CA ALA A 6 -3.04 24.99 10.86
C ALA A 6 -4.28 25.56 11.58
N GLU A 7 -5.20 24.69 12.01
CA GLU A 7 -6.36 25.06 12.83
C GLU A 7 -5.90 25.65 14.17
N PHE A 8 -4.97 25.00 14.87
CA PHE A 8 -4.43 25.46 16.16
C PHE A 8 -3.87 26.88 16.10
N LYS A 9 -3.17 27.26 15.03
CA LYS A 9 -2.64 28.63 14.85
C LYS A 9 -3.71 29.72 14.95
N ASN A 10 -4.97 29.38 14.64
CA ASN A 10 -6.11 30.30 14.68
C ASN A 10 -6.92 30.20 15.98
N VAL A 11 -6.56 29.29 16.90
CA VAL A 11 -7.24 29.11 18.18
C VAL A 11 -6.69 30.13 19.19
N LYS A 12 -7.54 31.04 19.68
CA LYS A 12 -7.14 32.04 20.69
C LYS A 12 -8.16 32.11 21.82
N GLY A 13 -7.66 32.26 23.03
CA GLY A 13 -8.45 32.39 24.25
C GLY A 13 -8.81 31.03 24.89
N LYS A 14 -8.96 31.05 26.21
CA LYS A 14 -9.11 29.89 27.10
C LYS A 14 -10.19 28.91 26.58
N LYS A 15 -11.38 29.40 26.30
CA LYS A 15 -12.52 28.57 25.91
C LYS A 15 -12.22 27.78 24.63
N LYS A 16 -11.71 28.45 23.58
CA LYS A 16 -11.37 27.82 22.30
C LYS A 16 -10.21 26.84 22.42
N LEU A 17 -9.21 27.12 23.26
CA LEU A 17 -8.11 26.20 23.55
C LEU A 17 -8.60 24.90 24.20
N LEU A 18 -9.52 25.01 25.18
CA LEU A 18 -10.13 23.83 25.82
C LEU A 18 -11.04 23.04 24.87
N GLU A 19 -11.79 23.75 24.02
CA GLU A 19 -12.59 23.10 22.95
C GLU A 19 -11.71 22.35 21.96
N PHE A 20 -10.59 22.96 21.55
CA PHE A 20 -9.64 22.32 20.65
C PHE A 20 -8.96 21.11 21.32
N GLN A 21 -8.55 21.21 22.58
CA GLN A 21 -8.04 20.06 23.34
C GLN A 21 -9.08 18.91 23.42
N ASN A 22 -10.35 19.25 23.67
CA ASN A 22 -11.41 18.25 23.66
C ASN A 22 -11.56 17.58 22.27
N LYS A 23 -11.48 18.39 21.20
CA LYS A 23 -11.48 17.83 19.84
C LYS A 23 -10.34 16.81 19.64
N LEU A 24 -9.10 17.14 20.06
CA LEU A 24 -7.97 16.21 19.96
C LEU A 24 -8.23 14.90 20.71
N SER A 25 -8.85 14.94 21.89
CA SER A 25 -9.14 13.77 22.71
C SER A 25 -10.26 12.87 22.14
N GLN A 26 -11.04 13.37 21.19
CA GLN A 26 -12.13 12.61 20.55
C GLN A 26 -11.70 11.92 19.25
N LEU A 27 -10.56 12.31 18.68
CA LEU A 27 -10.05 11.67 17.47
C LEU A 27 -9.64 10.22 17.73
N LYS A 28 -10.11 9.29 16.91
CA LYS A 28 -9.75 7.88 17.00
C LYS A 28 -9.08 7.41 15.72
N PHE A 29 -8.02 6.65 15.88
CA PHE A 29 -7.15 6.16 14.81
C PHE A 29 -7.21 4.65 14.75
N PHE A 30 -7.28 4.11 13.53
CA PHE A 30 -7.31 2.68 13.31
C PHE A 30 -6.25 2.26 12.26
N ASP A 31 -5.47 1.25 12.61
CA ASP A 31 -4.51 0.62 11.70
C ASP A 31 -4.84 -0.88 11.54
N PRO A 32 -5.46 -1.29 10.42
CA PRO A 32 -5.86 -2.69 10.19
C PRO A 32 -4.71 -3.61 9.75
N ALA A 33 -3.45 -3.19 9.83
CA ALA A 33 -2.25 -4.01 9.64
C ALA A 33 -1.08 -3.35 10.38
N CYS A 34 -1.23 -3.21 11.71
CA CYS A 34 -0.42 -2.29 12.48
C CYS A 34 1.04 -2.76 12.71
N GLY A 35 1.37 -4.04 12.47
CA GLY A 35 2.69 -4.57 12.74
C GLY A 35 3.12 -4.28 14.18
N SER A 36 4.32 -3.74 14.35
CA SER A 36 4.85 -3.29 15.64
C SER A 36 4.26 -1.95 16.14
N GLY A 37 3.24 -1.41 15.48
CA GLY A 37 2.51 -0.22 15.91
C GLY A 37 3.15 1.12 15.52
N ASN A 38 4.06 1.17 14.56
CA ASN A 38 4.80 2.37 14.22
C ASN A 38 3.89 3.56 13.82
N PHE A 39 2.89 3.35 12.97
CA PHE A 39 1.96 4.41 12.59
C PHE A 39 1.12 4.90 13.77
N LEU A 40 0.64 3.99 14.61
CA LEU A 40 -0.15 4.33 15.79
C LEU A 40 0.69 5.11 16.79
N THR A 41 1.91 4.65 17.06
CA THR A 41 2.85 5.28 17.99
C THR A 41 3.22 6.69 17.54
N GLU A 42 3.61 6.88 16.27
CA GLU A 42 3.98 8.20 15.75
C GLU A 42 2.77 9.15 15.70
N SER A 43 1.59 8.64 15.38
CA SER A 43 0.36 9.42 15.42
C SER A 43 0.00 9.86 16.83
N PHE A 44 0.16 8.97 17.82
CA PHE A 44 -0.02 9.28 19.23
C PHE A 44 0.94 10.37 19.70
N ILE A 45 2.26 10.21 19.46
CA ILE A 45 3.29 11.19 19.84
C ILE A 45 3.00 12.54 19.20
N SER A 46 2.66 12.57 17.91
CA SER A 46 2.34 13.79 17.18
C SER A 46 1.10 14.50 17.76
N LEU A 47 0.06 13.75 18.13
CA LEU A 47 -1.16 14.29 18.71
C LEU A 47 -0.90 14.83 20.13
N ARG A 48 -0.12 14.10 20.93
CA ARG A 48 0.32 14.51 22.28
C ARG A 48 1.18 15.77 22.26
N ARG A 49 2.10 15.91 21.30
CA ARG A 49 2.90 17.13 21.13
C ARG A 49 2.02 18.32 20.81
N LEU A 50 1.01 18.15 19.95
CA LEU A 50 0.04 19.20 19.65
C LEU A 50 -0.79 19.58 20.91
N GLU A 51 -1.21 18.59 21.71
CA GLU A 51 -1.86 18.86 23.00
C GLU A 51 -0.91 19.61 23.97
N ASN A 52 0.36 19.25 23.99
CA ASN A 52 1.37 19.96 24.79
C ASN A 52 1.53 21.43 24.35
N GLU A 53 1.40 21.75 23.07
CA GLU A 53 1.36 23.15 22.60
C GLU A 53 0.13 23.87 23.13
N VAL A 54 -1.04 23.23 23.14
CA VAL A 54 -2.26 23.80 23.75
C VAL A 54 -2.07 24.07 25.24
N LEU A 55 -1.45 23.15 25.97
CA LEU A 55 -1.18 23.32 27.40
C LEU A 55 -0.21 24.46 27.67
N ARG A 56 0.82 24.66 26.85
CA ARG A 56 1.74 25.82 26.97
C ARG A 56 1.00 27.16 26.82
N GLU A 57 0.10 27.27 25.85
CA GLU A 57 -0.73 28.46 25.65
C GLU A 57 -1.70 28.70 26.81
N LEU A 58 -2.27 27.65 27.38
CA LEU A 58 -3.13 27.72 28.56
C LEU A 58 -2.39 28.21 29.79
N ILE A 59 -1.13 27.78 30.00
CA ILE A 59 -0.26 28.21 31.13
C ILE A 59 0.19 29.64 30.94
N GLY A 60 0.66 29.98 29.73
CA GLY A 60 1.13 31.37 29.43
C GLY A 60 0.07 32.44 29.63
N ASN A 61 -1.22 32.07 29.56
CA ASN A 61 -2.35 32.96 29.85
C ASN A 61 -2.73 33.05 31.35
N GLN A 62 -1.84 32.71 32.28
CA GLN A 62 -2.03 32.71 33.74
C GLN A 62 -3.23 31.88 34.23
N ILE A 63 -3.56 30.84 33.53
CA ILE A 63 -4.57 29.88 33.96
C ILE A 63 -3.92 28.98 34.99
N LEU A 64 -4.19 29.25 36.27
CA LEU A 64 -3.77 28.38 37.36
C LEU A 64 -4.25 26.96 37.12
N LEU A 65 -3.34 26.04 36.78
CA LEU A 65 -3.57 24.60 36.62
C LEU A 65 -3.95 23.91 37.95
N GLY A 66 -4.12 24.72 39.02
CA GLY A 66 -4.51 24.20 40.34
C GLY A 66 -5.84 23.45 40.40
N GLU A 67 -6.70 23.64 39.39
CA GLU A 67 -8.00 22.94 39.25
C GLU A 67 -7.93 21.62 38.48
N PHE A 68 -6.82 21.31 37.79
CA PHE A 68 -6.71 20.10 36.99
C PHE A 68 -5.89 19.02 37.72
N VAL A 69 -6.54 17.95 38.13
CA VAL A 69 -5.87 16.74 38.69
C VAL A 69 -5.00 16.08 37.62
N ASN A 70 -5.48 16.05 36.36
CA ASN A 70 -4.72 15.62 35.20
C ASN A 70 -5.12 16.46 33.96
N PRO A 71 -4.24 17.33 33.44
CA PRO A 71 -4.56 18.20 32.30
C PRO A 71 -4.53 17.46 30.95
N VAL A 72 -4.02 16.23 30.91
CA VAL A 72 -3.87 15.41 29.71
C VAL A 72 -5.18 14.75 29.35
N LYS A 73 -5.63 14.92 28.11
CA LYS A 73 -6.85 14.32 27.59
C LYS A 73 -6.60 13.30 26.48
N VAL A 74 -5.54 13.50 25.69
CA VAL A 74 -5.13 12.56 24.66
C VAL A 74 -4.46 11.35 25.30
N SER A 75 -4.92 10.14 24.97
CA SER A 75 -4.40 8.89 25.53
C SER A 75 -4.26 7.81 24.47
N ILE A 76 -3.51 6.75 24.77
CA ILE A 76 -3.35 5.59 23.87
C ILE A 76 -4.68 4.88 23.58
N GLN A 77 -5.72 5.09 24.40
CA GLN A 77 -7.05 4.49 24.21
C GLN A 77 -7.77 4.96 22.92
N GLN A 78 -7.25 6.00 22.26
CA GLN A 78 -7.75 6.51 20.98
C GLN A 78 -7.19 5.74 19.75
N PHE A 79 -6.27 4.81 19.98
CA PHE A 79 -5.53 4.12 18.94
C PHE A 79 -5.90 2.65 18.90
N TYR A 80 -6.36 2.17 17.74
CA TYR A 80 -6.87 0.82 17.51
C TYR A 80 -6.03 0.14 16.44
N GLY A 81 -5.81 -1.16 16.53
CA GLY A 81 -5.05 -1.90 15.55
C GLY A 81 -5.47 -3.36 15.42
N VAL A 82 -5.20 -3.93 14.27
CA VAL A 82 -5.26 -5.37 14.02
C VAL A 82 -3.93 -5.83 13.46
N GLU A 83 -3.41 -6.93 14.00
CA GLU A 83 -2.18 -7.57 13.54
C GLU A 83 -2.32 -9.08 13.63
N ILE A 84 -1.77 -9.80 12.66
CA ILE A 84 -1.89 -11.26 12.57
C ILE A 84 -0.84 -11.98 13.43
N ASP A 85 0.28 -11.32 13.71
CA ASP A 85 1.40 -11.85 14.49
C ASP A 85 1.27 -11.46 15.95
N ASP A 86 1.18 -12.44 16.86
CA ASP A 86 0.97 -12.24 18.30
C ASP A 86 2.15 -11.50 18.96
N PHE A 87 3.36 -11.76 18.50
CA PHE A 87 4.55 -11.05 18.98
C PHE A 87 4.52 -9.58 18.58
N ALA A 88 4.17 -9.27 17.32
CA ALA A 88 4.04 -7.91 16.86
C ALA A 88 2.92 -7.15 17.62
N VAL A 89 1.80 -7.81 17.97
CA VAL A 89 0.76 -7.26 18.85
C VAL A 89 1.34 -6.86 20.21
N ALA A 90 2.15 -7.73 20.83
CA ALA A 90 2.78 -7.44 22.12
C ALA A 90 3.78 -6.25 22.02
N VAL A 91 4.55 -6.19 20.92
CA VAL A 91 5.46 -5.07 20.64
C VAL A 91 4.69 -3.77 20.45
N ALA A 92 3.61 -3.76 19.67
CA ALA A 92 2.79 -2.58 19.42
C ALA A 92 2.17 -2.00 20.72
N LYS A 93 1.62 -2.86 21.57
CA LYS A 93 1.11 -2.48 22.90
C LYS A 93 2.19 -1.85 23.76
N THR A 94 3.36 -2.48 23.81
CA THR A 94 4.51 -2.01 24.61
C THR A 94 5.03 -0.67 24.09
N ALA A 95 5.14 -0.51 22.75
CA ALA A 95 5.59 0.72 22.12
C ALA A 95 4.65 1.91 22.44
N LEU A 96 3.34 1.70 22.40
CA LEU A 96 2.35 2.72 22.78
C LEU A 96 2.47 3.09 24.27
N TRP A 97 2.65 2.13 25.17
CA TRP A 97 2.88 2.41 26.60
C TRP A 97 4.15 3.22 26.84
N ILE A 98 5.25 2.82 26.21
CA ILE A 98 6.50 3.58 26.31
C ILE A 98 6.31 5.02 25.83
N SER A 99 5.61 5.20 24.70
CA SER A 99 5.33 6.53 24.16
C SER A 99 4.43 7.35 25.07
N GLU A 100 3.45 6.74 25.74
CA GLU A 100 2.59 7.41 26.72
C GLU A 100 3.43 7.90 27.91
N LEU A 101 4.32 7.07 28.46
CA LEU A 101 5.23 7.45 29.52
C LEU A 101 6.17 8.59 29.13
N GLN A 102 6.73 8.53 27.92
CA GLN A 102 7.59 9.60 27.40
C GLN A 102 6.83 10.92 27.27
N MET A 103 5.62 10.89 26.73
CA MET A 103 4.79 12.08 26.56
C MET A 103 4.27 12.63 27.90
N LEU A 104 3.99 11.80 28.88
CA LEU A 104 3.65 12.25 30.25
C LEU A 104 4.83 12.97 30.90
N LYS A 105 6.06 12.46 30.74
CA LYS A 105 7.27 13.13 31.23
C LYS A 105 7.47 14.50 30.57
N GLU A 106 7.34 14.57 29.23
CA GLU A 106 7.42 15.84 28.50
C GLU A 106 6.35 16.85 28.99
N THR A 107 5.14 16.38 29.23
CA THR A 107 4.06 17.24 29.76
C THR A 107 4.36 17.71 31.18
N ALA A 108 4.87 16.83 32.06
CA ALA A 108 5.24 17.20 33.44
C ALA A 108 6.27 18.36 33.50
N GLU A 109 7.23 18.34 32.56
CA GLU A 109 8.20 19.43 32.41
C GLU A 109 7.53 20.75 31.99
N ILE A 110 6.54 20.71 31.12
CA ILE A 110 5.79 21.87 30.63
C ILE A 110 4.95 22.51 31.75
N ILE A 111 4.26 21.66 32.53
CA ILE A 111 3.35 22.13 33.58
C ILE A 111 4.03 22.37 34.92
N HIS A 112 5.35 22.10 35.00
CA HIS A 112 6.16 22.18 36.23
C HIS A 112 5.56 21.43 37.44
N LYS A 113 4.88 20.28 37.16
CA LYS A 113 4.23 19.45 38.16
C LYS A 113 4.42 17.98 37.81
N PRO A 114 4.83 17.13 38.78
CA PRO A 114 4.88 15.69 38.51
C PRO A 114 3.46 15.17 38.16
N LEU A 115 3.35 14.42 37.07
CA LEU A 115 2.17 13.68 36.74
C LEU A 115 2.32 12.26 37.30
N GLU A 116 1.32 11.78 38.01
CA GLU A 116 1.31 10.41 38.48
C GLU A 116 1.25 9.47 37.25
N VAL A 117 2.25 8.61 37.17
CA VAL A 117 2.23 7.48 36.23
C VAL A 117 1.26 6.47 36.83
N PHE A 118 0.01 6.49 36.36
CA PHE A 118 -0.96 5.47 36.78
C PHE A 118 -0.44 4.07 36.42
N PRO A 119 -0.72 3.04 37.25
CA PRO A 119 -0.38 1.66 36.89
C PRO A 119 -0.90 1.37 35.49
N LEU A 120 -0.10 0.67 34.69
CA LEU A 120 -0.40 0.29 33.31
C LEU A 120 -1.86 -0.20 33.21
N LYS A 121 -2.74 0.65 32.70
CA LYS A 121 -4.11 0.23 32.42
C LYS A 121 -4.07 -0.84 31.34
N SER A 122 -4.92 -1.84 31.44
CA SER A 122 -5.04 -2.84 30.38
C SER A 122 -5.41 -2.10 29.07
N TYR A 123 -4.51 -2.21 28.09
CA TYR A 123 -4.72 -1.67 26.77
C TYR A 123 -5.13 -2.81 25.85
N SER A 124 -6.36 -2.82 25.43
CA SER A 124 -6.96 -3.93 24.67
C SER A 124 -7.28 -3.60 23.21
N ASN A 125 -6.92 -2.40 22.74
CA ASN A 125 -7.36 -1.92 21.42
C ASN A 125 -6.47 -2.42 20.26
N ILE A 126 -5.40 -3.17 20.54
CA ILE A 126 -4.68 -3.92 19.52
C ILE A 126 -5.12 -5.37 19.57
N HIS A 127 -5.70 -5.85 18.49
CA HIS A 127 -6.30 -7.18 18.37
C HIS A 127 -5.45 -8.07 17.50
N GLU A 128 -5.24 -9.30 17.96
CA GLU A 128 -4.61 -10.35 17.16
C GLU A 128 -5.63 -10.93 16.18
N GLY A 129 -5.24 -11.05 14.90
CA GLY A 129 -6.03 -11.75 13.92
C GLY A 129 -5.85 -11.25 12.48
N ASN A 130 -6.49 -11.95 11.56
CA ASN A 130 -6.49 -11.56 10.15
C ASN A 130 -7.51 -10.44 9.90
N ALA A 131 -7.03 -9.23 9.64
CA ALA A 131 -7.86 -8.05 9.40
C ALA A 131 -8.85 -8.22 8.23
N LEU A 132 -8.59 -9.13 7.29
CA LEU A 132 -9.52 -9.41 6.19
C LEU A 132 -10.68 -10.32 6.59
N LYS A 133 -10.55 -11.05 7.71
CA LYS A 133 -11.57 -11.98 8.24
C LYS A 133 -12.39 -11.38 9.38
N ILE A 134 -11.79 -10.47 10.16
CA ILE A 134 -12.43 -9.77 11.29
C ILE A 134 -13.35 -8.68 10.74
N ASP A 135 -14.54 -8.50 11.34
CA ASP A 135 -15.33 -7.30 11.08
C ASP A 135 -14.70 -6.09 11.81
N TRP A 136 -14.35 -5.06 11.08
CA TRP A 136 -13.75 -3.86 11.68
C TRP A 136 -14.67 -3.11 12.62
N GLN A 137 -16.00 -3.29 12.47
CA GLN A 137 -16.99 -2.74 13.42
C GLN A 137 -16.89 -3.35 14.82
N GLU A 138 -16.35 -4.57 14.95
CA GLU A 138 -16.10 -5.21 16.25
C GLU A 138 -14.87 -4.62 16.96
N ILE A 139 -13.94 -4.00 16.21
CA ILE A 139 -12.75 -3.36 16.74
C ILE A 139 -13.02 -1.91 17.11
N ILE A 140 -13.63 -1.18 16.21
CA ILE A 140 -14.00 0.22 16.36
C ILE A 140 -15.23 0.51 15.49
N SER A 141 -16.22 1.19 16.06
CA SER A 141 -17.39 1.64 15.29
C SER A 141 -16.99 2.69 14.25
N ALA A 142 -17.52 2.58 13.03
CA ALA A 142 -17.33 3.61 12.01
C ALA A 142 -17.84 4.99 12.46
N ALA A 143 -18.83 5.04 13.34
CA ALA A 143 -19.33 6.31 13.90
C ALA A 143 -18.31 7.01 14.82
N GLU A 144 -17.37 6.28 15.38
CA GLU A 144 -16.36 6.80 16.31
C GLU A 144 -14.98 6.97 15.66
N CYS A 145 -14.68 6.22 14.58
CA CYS A 145 -13.41 6.27 13.88
C CYS A 145 -13.24 7.58 13.13
N SER A 146 -12.10 8.23 13.32
CA SER A 146 -11.76 9.48 12.60
C SER A 146 -10.83 9.22 11.42
N TYR A 147 -9.83 8.38 11.62
CA TYR A 147 -8.78 8.11 10.63
C TYR A 147 -8.42 6.63 10.56
N ILE A 148 -8.22 6.13 9.35
CA ILE A 148 -7.60 4.84 9.09
C ILE A 148 -6.26 5.11 8.42
N ILE A 149 -5.17 4.59 8.99
CA ILE A 149 -3.83 4.72 8.45
C ILE A 149 -3.12 3.37 8.52
N SER A 150 -2.57 2.89 7.41
CA SER A 150 -1.93 1.58 7.42
C SER A 150 -0.89 1.40 6.31
N ASN A 151 0.03 0.48 6.56
CA ASN A 151 0.93 -0.07 5.56
C ASN A 151 0.69 -1.59 5.44
N PRO A 152 -0.38 -2.00 4.75
CA PRO A 152 -0.73 -3.42 4.63
C PRO A 152 0.31 -4.20 3.83
N PRO A 153 0.35 -5.54 3.93
CA PRO A 153 1.33 -6.36 3.24
C PRO A 153 1.18 -6.29 1.72
N PHE A 154 2.31 -6.15 1.00
CA PHE A 154 2.40 -6.14 -0.45
C PHE A 154 2.73 -7.54 -0.94
N VAL A 155 1.80 -8.19 -1.64
CA VAL A 155 2.03 -9.51 -2.23
C VAL A 155 1.44 -9.55 -3.64
N GLY A 156 2.30 -9.40 -4.64
CA GLY A 156 1.90 -9.49 -6.04
C GLY A 156 1.29 -10.86 -6.37
N LYS A 157 0.37 -10.91 -7.33
CA LYS A 157 -0.46 -12.09 -7.68
C LYS A 157 0.30 -13.42 -7.80
N SER A 158 1.54 -13.39 -8.28
CA SER A 158 2.36 -14.59 -8.50
C SER A 158 2.97 -15.15 -7.22
N PHE A 159 3.01 -14.35 -6.16
CA PHE A 159 3.60 -14.70 -4.86
C PHE A 159 2.56 -14.98 -3.80
N GLN A 160 1.27 -14.75 -4.08
CA GLN A 160 0.18 -14.99 -3.12
C GLN A 160 0.03 -16.47 -2.81
N THR A 161 -0.06 -16.79 -1.53
CA THR A 161 -0.36 -18.14 -1.03
C THR A 161 -1.78 -18.56 -1.40
N ARG A 162 -2.09 -19.84 -1.19
CA ARG A 162 -3.45 -20.35 -1.39
C ARG A 162 -4.46 -19.68 -0.46
N GLU A 163 -4.07 -19.40 0.77
CA GLU A 163 -4.92 -18.72 1.77
C GLU A 163 -5.17 -17.27 1.37
N GLN A 164 -4.14 -16.53 0.98
CA GLN A 164 -4.28 -15.15 0.50
C GLN A 164 -5.19 -15.04 -0.73
N LYS A 165 -5.09 -16.00 -1.66
CA LYS A 165 -6.01 -16.08 -2.81
C LYS A 165 -7.45 -16.36 -2.37
N ALA A 166 -7.66 -17.16 -1.33
CA ALA A 166 -9.00 -17.43 -0.78
C ALA A 166 -9.57 -16.17 -0.08
N ASP A 167 -8.75 -15.43 0.68
CA ASP A 167 -9.13 -14.15 1.27
C ASP A 167 -9.53 -13.15 0.18
N MET A 168 -8.73 -13.01 -0.88
CA MET A 168 -9.06 -12.14 -2.02
C MET A 168 -10.36 -12.54 -2.70
N ALA A 169 -10.60 -13.82 -2.90
CA ALA A 169 -11.83 -14.31 -3.53
C ALA A 169 -13.07 -13.93 -2.71
N LYS A 170 -12.97 -14.00 -1.38
CA LYS A 170 -14.05 -13.60 -0.47
C LYS A 170 -14.28 -12.08 -0.48
N ILE A 171 -13.19 -11.30 -0.37
CA ILE A 171 -13.26 -9.83 -0.33
C ILE A 171 -13.79 -9.27 -1.65
N PHE A 172 -13.34 -9.80 -2.80
CA PHE A 172 -13.72 -9.35 -4.14
C PHE A 172 -14.85 -10.18 -4.77
N GLU A 173 -15.69 -10.82 -3.95
CA GLU A 173 -16.84 -11.55 -4.48
C GLU A 173 -17.68 -10.69 -5.42
N GLY A 174 -18.01 -11.22 -6.61
CA GLY A 174 -18.74 -10.48 -7.64
C GLY A 174 -17.92 -9.50 -8.49
N VAL A 175 -16.65 -9.23 -8.16
CA VAL A 175 -15.77 -8.30 -8.92
C VAL A 175 -14.93 -9.09 -9.92
N LYS A 176 -15.11 -8.84 -11.22
CA LYS A 176 -14.31 -9.49 -12.27
C LYS A 176 -12.88 -8.93 -12.33
N GLY A 177 -11.89 -9.80 -12.56
CA GLY A 177 -10.51 -9.41 -12.79
C GLY A 177 -9.67 -9.20 -11.52
N TYR A 178 -10.22 -9.39 -10.33
CA TYR A 178 -9.51 -9.22 -9.04
C TYR A 178 -8.26 -10.10 -8.91
N GLY A 179 -8.21 -11.27 -9.56
CA GLY A 179 -7.05 -12.18 -9.52
C GLY A 179 -5.75 -11.58 -10.09
N ASN A 180 -5.80 -10.37 -10.68
CA ASN A 180 -4.63 -9.63 -11.12
C ASN A 180 -4.14 -8.58 -10.11
N LEU A 181 -4.86 -8.40 -9.00
CA LEU A 181 -4.54 -7.41 -7.99
C LEU A 181 -3.42 -7.88 -7.06
N ASP A 182 -2.67 -6.92 -6.51
CA ASP A 182 -1.85 -7.13 -5.34
C ASP A 182 -2.74 -7.36 -4.11
N TYR A 183 -2.28 -8.13 -3.15
CA TYR A 183 -3.02 -8.49 -1.94
C TYR A 183 -3.44 -7.25 -1.13
N VAL A 184 -2.64 -6.19 -1.15
CA VAL A 184 -2.95 -4.90 -0.51
C VAL A 184 -4.31 -4.32 -0.95
N ALA A 185 -4.78 -4.63 -2.15
CA ALA A 185 -6.08 -4.16 -2.66
C ALA A 185 -7.27 -4.60 -1.79
N CYS A 186 -7.12 -5.69 -1.01
CA CYS A 186 -8.14 -6.13 -0.07
C CYS A 186 -8.42 -5.09 1.02
N TRP A 187 -7.38 -4.41 1.53
CA TRP A 187 -7.52 -3.34 2.52
C TRP A 187 -8.24 -2.14 1.95
N TYR A 188 -7.94 -1.77 0.70
CA TYR A 188 -8.65 -0.68 0.01
C TYR A 188 -10.14 -0.97 -0.08
N LYS A 189 -10.50 -2.17 -0.57
CA LYS A 189 -11.92 -2.54 -0.69
C LYS A 189 -12.63 -2.56 0.66
N LYS A 190 -12.00 -3.18 1.65
CA LYS A 190 -12.58 -3.29 2.98
C LYS A 190 -12.72 -1.93 3.67
N ALA A 191 -11.72 -1.04 3.51
CA ALA A 191 -11.80 0.33 4.00
C ALA A 191 -12.93 1.12 3.33
N VAL A 192 -13.08 1.02 2.01
CA VAL A 192 -14.17 1.68 1.27
C VAL A 192 -15.54 1.24 1.76
N ASP A 193 -15.72 -0.05 2.08
CA ASP A 193 -16.97 -0.55 2.64
C ASP A 193 -17.18 -0.03 4.07
N PHE A 194 -16.13 0.07 4.87
CA PHE A 194 -16.18 0.53 6.25
C PHE A 194 -16.47 2.03 6.37
N ILE A 195 -15.88 2.87 5.51
CA ILE A 195 -16.06 4.33 5.56
C ILE A 195 -17.35 4.81 4.89
N ALA A 196 -18.14 3.91 4.31
CA ALA A 196 -19.35 4.27 3.59
C ALA A 196 -20.34 5.07 4.47
N GLY A 197 -20.74 6.27 4.03
CA GLY A 197 -21.64 7.16 4.74
C GLY A 197 -21.03 7.85 5.96
N SER A 198 -19.70 7.85 6.11
CA SER A 198 -19.01 8.45 7.25
C SER A 198 -18.12 9.64 6.84
N GLN A 199 -17.53 10.30 7.85
CA GLN A 199 -16.52 11.35 7.67
C GLN A 199 -15.10 10.81 7.88
N ILE A 200 -14.92 9.50 7.87
CA ILE A 200 -13.61 8.86 8.05
C ILE A 200 -12.73 9.15 6.83
N ARG A 201 -11.49 9.50 7.12
CA ARG A 201 -10.44 9.61 6.09
C ARG A 201 -9.46 8.46 6.27
N CYS A 202 -9.18 7.73 5.19
CA CYS A 202 -8.19 6.66 5.25
C CYS A 202 -7.00 6.95 4.35
N ALA A 203 -5.81 6.46 4.74
CA ALA A 203 -4.60 6.57 3.95
C ALA A 203 -3.81 5.26 4.02
N PHE A 204 -3.41 4.77 2.84
CA PHE A 204 -2.64 3.54 2.74
C PHE A 204 -1.34 3.74 1.96
N VAL A 205 -0.28 3.11 2.46
CA VAL A 205 0.90 2.83 1.65
C VAL A 205 0.61 1.57 0.83
N SER A 206 1.00 1.55 -0.43
CA SER A 206 0.81 0.39 -1.30
C SER A 206 1.82 0.37 -2.43
N THR A 207 1.96 -0.78 -3.10
CA THR A 207 2.71 -0.82 -4.36
C THR A 207 2.05 0.03 -5.43
N ASN A 208 2.84 0.65 -6.30
CA ASN A 208 2.32 1.46 -7.40
C ASN A 208 1.49 0.66 -8.42
N SER A 209 1.54 -0.67 -8.36
CA SER A 209 0.79 -1.57 -9.23
C SER A 209 -0.72 -1.35 -9.18
N ILE A 210 -1.27 -0.90 -8.01
CA ILE A 210 -2.71 -0.61 -7.89
C ILE A 210 -3.18 0.57 -8.73
N CYS A 211 -2.27 1.43 -9.17
CA CYS A 211 -2.52 2.60 -10.01
C CYS A 211 -2.09 2.40 -11.46
N GLN A 212 -1.84 1.16 -11.90
CA GLN A 212 -1.31 0.85 -13.20
C GLN A 212 -2.01 -0.33 -13.90
N GLY A 213 -2.09 -0.26 -15.22
CA GLY A 213 -2.47 -1.35 -16.09
C GLY A 213 -3.79 -2.06 -15.71
N ILE A 214 -3.74 -3.39 -15.66
CA ILE A 214 -4.91 -4.26 -15.47
C ILE A 214 -5.46 -4.26 -14.04
N ALA A 215 -4.77 -3.67 -13.08
CA ALA A 215 -5.24 -3.56 -11.70
C ALA A 215 -6.28 -2.44 -11.51
N ILE A 216 -6.29 -1.45 -12.40
CA ILE A 216 -7.16 -0.28 -12.27
C ILE A 216 -8.65 -0.62 -12.35
N PRO A 217 -9.16 -1.30 -13.39
CA PRO A 217 -10.59 -1.52 -13.51
C PRO A 217 -11.22 -2.28 -12.33
N PRO A 218 -10.69 -3.41 -11.84
CA PRO A 218 -11.33 -4.17 -10.78
C PRO A 218 -11.34 -3.44 -9.43
N LEU A 219 -10.34 -2.59 -9.14
CA LEU A 219 -10.26 -1.87 -7.88
C LEU A 219 -10.96 -0.51 -7.95
N TRP A 220 -10.58 0.34 -8.89
CA TRP A 220 -10.98 1.74 -8.90
C TRP A 220 -12.41 1.97 -9.37
N LYS A 221 -12.98 1.09 -10.22
CA LYS A 221 -14.43 1.14 -10.50
C LYS A 221 -15.25 0.93 -9.24
N TYR A 222 -14.81 0.01 -8.39
CA TYR A 222 -15.48 -0.25 -7.13
C TYR A 222 -15.39 0.97 -6.21
N ILE A 223 -14.18 1.51 -6.01
CA ILE A 223 -13.93 2.66 -5.12
C ILE A 223 -14.75 3.88 -5.57
N PHE A 224 -14.60 4.30 -6.80
CA PHE A 224 -15.32 5.47 -7.33
C PHE A 224 -16.85 5.24 -7.43
N GLY A 225 -17.27 4.00 -7.72
CA GLY A 225 -18.69 3.60 -7.74
C GLY A 225 -19.37 3.69 -6.38
N LYS A 226 -18.61 3.70 -5.28
CA LYS A 226 -19.09 3.94 -3.91
C LYS A 226 -19.11 5.42 -3.53
N GLY A 227 -18.80 6.35 -4.45
CA GLY A 227 -18.71 7.77 -4.14
C GLY A 227 -17.49 8.17 -3.33
N VAL A 228 -16.49 7.27 -3.22
CA VAL A 228 -15.21 7.57 -2.58
C VAL A 228 -14.29 8.24 -3.59
N HIS A 229 -13.57 9.25 -3.15
CA HIS A 229 -12.58 9.97 -3.95
C HIS A 229 -11.21 9.96 -3.28
N ILE A 230 -10.19 10.39 -4.03
CA ILE A 230 -8.83 10.53 -3.52
C ILE A 230 -8.67 11.97 -3.02
N ASP A 231 -8.31 12.13 -1.72
CA ASP A 231 -8.06 13.44 -1.10
C ASP A 231 -6.64 13.93 -1.40
N PHE A 232 -5.67 13.03 -1.22
CA PHE A 232 -4.30 13.29 -1.63
C PHE A 232 -3.60 12.00 -2.06
N ALA A 233 -2.55 12.16 -2.86
CA ALA A 233 -1.70 11.05 -3.25
C ALA A 233 -0.22 11.47 -3.31
N HIS A 234 0.65 10.64 -2.76
CA HIS A 234 2.07 10.64 -3.11
C HIS A 234 2.26 9.73 -4.32
N ARG A 235 2.72 10.30 -5.44
CA ARG A 235 3.05 9.53 -6.64
C ARG A 235 4.22 8.60 -6.37
N THR A 236 4.45 7.70 -7.28
CA THR A 236 5.46 6.65 -7.14
C THR A 236 6.80 7.20 -6.68
N PHE A 237 7.28 6.67 -5.56
CA PHE A 237 8.62 6.90 -5.04
C PHE A 237 9.27 5.59 -4.61
N LYS A 238 10.58 5.61 -4.49
CA LYS A 238 11.35 4.43 -4.08
C LYS A 238 11.33 4.30 -2.56
N TRP A 239 10.74 3.21 -2.06
CA TRP A 239 10.84 2.87 -0.65
C TRP A 239 12.18 2.17 -0.39
N THR A 240 13.03 2.78 0.41
CA THR A 240 14.29 2.18 0.86
C THR A 240 14.13 1.81 2.33
N SER A 241 14.27 0.51 2.67
CA SER A 241 14.48 0.13 4.05
C SER A 241 15.96 0.29 4.42
N GLU A 242 16.25 0.56 5.68
CA GLU A 242 17.62 0.69 6.19
C GLU A 242 18.44 -0.61 6.15
N THR A 243 17.84 -1.73 5.72
CA THR A 243 18.55 -3.01 5.58
C THR A 243 19.28 -3.09 4.25
N GLU A 244 20.57 -3.34 4.27
CA GLU A 244 21.52 -3.29 3.15
C GLU A 244 21.20 -4.17 1.93
N ASN A 245 20.18 -5.04 1.95
CA ASN A 245 19.85 -5.97 0.86
C ASN A 245 18.36 -6.02 0.50
N SER A 246 17.53 -5.01 0.85
CA SER A 246 16.13 -5.04 0.44
C SER A 246 15.95 -4.57 -1.00
N ALA A 247 15.24 -5.36 -1.79
CA ALA A 247 14.80 -4.94 -3.12
C ALA A 247 13.99 -3.64 -3.00
N ALA A 248 14.40 -2.59 -3.70
CA ALA A 248 13.71 -1.32 -3.72
C ALA A 248 12.29 -1.51 -4.29
N VAL A 249 11.28 -1.27 -3.48
CA VAL A 249 9.88 -1.33 -3.89
C VAL A 249 9.40 0.06 -4.27
N HIS A 250 8.73 0.16 -5.41
CA HIS A 250 8.06 1.39 -5.81
C HIS A 250 6.68 1.46 -5.17
N VAL A 251 6.48 2.46 -4.33
CA VAL A 251 5.25 2.64 -3.56
C VAL A 251 4.55 3.95 -3.89
N VAL A 252 3.29 4.00 -3.52
CA VAL A 252 2.42 5.19 -3.52
C VAL A 252 1.78 5.31 -2.14
N ILE A 253 1.38 6.52 -1.75
CA ILE A 253 0.51 6.74 -0.59
C ILE A 253 -0.76 7.37 -1.13
N ILE A 254 -1.93 6.82 -0.76
CA ILE A 254 -3.21 7.29 -1.26
C ILE A 254 -4.17 7.47 -0.10
N SER A 255 -4.73 8.67 0.00
CA SER A 255 -5.81 8.96 0.94
C SER A 255 -7.17 8.94 0.23
N LEU A 256 -8.13 8.31 0.87
CA LEU A 256 -9.49 8.10 0.39
C LEU A 256 -10.52 8.58 1.41
N SER A 257 -11.57 9.24 0.96
CA SER A 257 -12.73 9.57 1.78
C SER A 257 -14.00 9.78 0.94
N GLN A 258 -15.11 10.06 1.63
CA GLN A 258 -16.34 10.60 1.04
C GLN A 258 -16.59 12.05 1.47
N VAL A 259 -15.58 12.72 2.07
CA VAL A 259 -15.70 14.08 2.60
C VAL A 259 -15.59 15.10 1.48
N GLU A 260 -16.67 15.76 1.15
CA GLU A 260 -16.72 16.77 0.08
C GLU A 260 -16.09 18.11 0.49
N GLY A 261 -15.64 18.89 -0.50
CA GLY A 261 -15.18 20.25 -0.31
C GLY A 261 -13.76 20.39 0.26
N LEU A 262 -13.01 19.31 0.41
CA LEU A 262 -11.61 19.38 0.80
C LEU A 262 -10.70 19.68 -0.40
N PRO A 263 -9.65 20.51 -0.24
CA PRO A 263 -8.65 20.68 -1.28
C PRO A 263 -7.89 19.37 -1.50
N LYS A 264 -7.60 19.06 -2.77
CA LYS A 264 -6.89 17.83 -3.16
C LYS A 264 -5.45 18.13 -3.51
N PHE A 265 -4.56 17.21 -3.17
CA PHE A 265 -3.13 17.40 -3.37
C PHE A 265 -2.46 16.17 -3.97
N VAL A 266 -1.59 16.41 -4.95
CA VAL A 266 -0.66 15.39 -5.45
C VAL A 266 0.77 15.79 -5.06
N PHE A 267 1.50 14.85 -4.48
CA PHE A 267 2.91 15.03 -4.14
C PHE A 267 3.76 14.36 -5.21
N ILE A 268 4.63 15.15 -5.84
CA ILE A 268 5.52 14.72 -6.93
C ILE A 268 6.93 15.15 -6.55
N ASP A 269 7.84 14.19 -6.40
CA ASP A 269 9.25 14.44 -6.04
C ASP A 269 9.43 15.35 -4.81
N GLY A 270 8.50 15.23 -3.84
CA GLY A 270 8.49 16.03 -2.61
C GLY A 270 7.74 17.38 -2.70
N GLU A 271 7.35 17.79 -3.89
CA GLU A 271 6.54 19.00 -4.08
C GLU A 271 5.05 18.72 -3.92
N LYS A 272 4.35 19.59 -3.20
CA LYS A 272 2.91 19.55 -2.98
C LYS A 272 2.20 20.42 -4.02
N VAL A 273 1.40 19.80 -4.86
CA VAL A 273 0.63 20.47 -5.93
C VAL A 273 -0.87 20.34 -5.61
N GLU A 274 -1.58 21.46 -5.55
CA GLU A 274 -3.03 21.46 -5.44
C GLU A 274 -3.67 21.17 -6.80
N VAL A 275 -4.69 20.32 -6.82
CA VAL A 275 -5.33 19.81 -8.04
C VAL A 275 -6.84 19.77 -7.89
N GLU A 276 -7.57 19.80 -9.00
CA GLU A 276 -9.03 19.74 -8.99
C GLU A 276 -9.54 18.31 -8.76
N ASN A 277 -8.88 17.32 -9.35
CA ASN A 277 -9.25 15.92 -9.21
C ASN A 277 -8.01 15.02 -9.20
N ILE A 278 -8.13 13.88 -8.55
CA ILE A 278 -7.09 12.83 -8.58
C ILE A 278 -7.75 11.55 -9.08
N ASN A 279 -7.37 11.10 -10.27
CA ASN A 279 -7.90 9.89 -10.86
C ASN A 279 -7.13 8.62 -10.40
N ALA A 280 -7.58 7.46 -10.88
CA ALA A 280 -6.96 6.16 -10.55
C ALA A 280 -5.48 6.02 -10.94
N TYR A 281 -4.97 6.87 -11.82
CA TYR A 281 -3.56 6.92 -12.26
C TYR A 281 -2.74 7.93 -11.47
N LEU A 282 -3.32 8.53 -10.44
CA LEU A 282 -2.75 9.60 -9.60
C LEU A 282 -2.35 10.84 -10.43
N LEU A 283 -3.21 11.20 -11.38
CA LEU A 283 -3.07 12.38 -12.23
C LEU A 283 -4.23 13.34 -11.97
N ASP A 284 -3.96 14.64 -12.14
CA ASP A 284 -5.00 15.66 -12.20
C ASP A 284 -5.76 15.55 -13.53
N ALA A 285 -6.79 14.72 -13.54
CA ALA A 285 -7.61 14.47 -14.71
C ALA A 285 -8.94 13.81 -14.31
N PRO A 286 -9.96 13.78 -15.19
CA PRO A 286 -11.21 13.08 -14.94
C PRO A 286 -11.03 11.59 -14.62
N ASN A 287 -11.96 11.02 -13.87
CA ASN A 287 -11.97 9.61 -13.47
C ASN A 287 -12.32 8.67 -14.65
N VAL A 288 -11.47 8.66 -15.67
CA VAL A 288 -11.62 7.75 -16.82
C VAL A 288 -10.87 6.47 -16.55
N ILE A 289 -11.58 5.33 -16.55
CA ILE A 289 -11.00 4.01 -16.38
C ILE A 289 -10.91 3.31 -17.72
N VAL A 290 -9.68 2.99 -18.15
CA VAL A 290 -9.43 2.24 -19.38
C VAL A 290 -9.57 0.75 -19.11
N GLU A 291 -10.53 0.12 -19.79
CA GLU A 291 -10.74 -1.32 -19.68
C GLU A 291 -9.89 -2.13 -20.64
N PRO A 292 -9.51 -3.36 -20.27
CA PRO A 292 -8.87 -4.29 -21.19
C PRO A 292 -9.77 -4.55 -22.39
N ARG A 293 -9.20 -4.49 -23.59
CA ARG A 293 -9.91 -4.75 -24.85
C ARG A 293 -9.17 -5.78 -25.68
N SER A 294 -9.90 -6.62 -26.39
CA SER A 294 -9.35 -7.58 -27.34
C SER A 294 -9.15 -6.99 -28.73
N LYS A 295 -9.75 -5.82 -28.99
CA LYS A 295 -9.65 -5.13 -30.29
C LYS A 295 -9.26 -3.67 -30.08
N PRO A 296 -8.47 -3.08 -31.00
CA PRO A 296 -8.14 -1.66 -30.95
C PRO A 296 -9.38 -0.77 -31.11
N LEU A 297 -9.32 0.47 -30.60
CA LEU A 297 -10.39 1.47 -30.73
C LEU A 297 -10.49 2.05 -32.15
N GLY A 298 -9.36 2.12 -32.84
CA GLY A 298 -9.26 2.67 -34.19
C GLY A 298 -8.90 1.61 -35.22
N ASN A 299 -8.82 2.01 -36.47
CA ASN A 299 -8.35 1.15 -37.56
C ASN A 299 -6.81 1.10 -37.59
N VAL A 300 -6.26 0.38 -36.62
CA VAL A 300 -4.82 0.15 -36.46
C VAL A 300 -4.52 -1.34 -36.39
N PRO A 301 -3.32 -1.80 -36.74
CA PRO A 301 -2.95 -3.20 -36.59
C PRO A 301 -3.17 -3.68 -35.14
N PRO A 302 -3.62 -4.94 -34.93
CA PRO A 302 -3.80 -5.47 -33.59
C PRO A 302 -2.46 -5.56 -32.87
N MET A 303 -2.46 -5.21 -31.58
CA MET A 303 -1.31 -5.45 -30.71
C MET A 303 -1.26 -6.94 -30.37
N ILE A 304 -0.15 -7.58 -30.70
CA ILE A 304 0.10 -8.98 -30.38
C ILE A 304 1.18 -9.09 -29.31
N VAL A 305 1.12 -10.14 -28.52
CA VAL A 305 2.21 -10.48 -27.59
C VAL A 305 3.44 -10.86 -28.41
N GLY A 306 4.59 -10.26 -28.10
CA GLY A 306 5.86 -10.63 -28.73
C GLY A 306 6.28 -12.06 -28.34
N SER A 307 7.46 -12.48 -28.86
CA SER A 307 8.03 -13.78 -28.54
C SER A 307 8.29 -13.89 -27.03
N CYS A 308 7.53 -14.71 -26.36
CA CYS A 308 7.70 -15.06 -24.94
C CYS A 308 7.95 -16.56 -24.85
N PRO A 309 9.21 -17.01 -24.81
CA PRO A 309 9.51 -18.44 -24.69
C PRO A 309 9.06 -18.95 -23.32
N THR A 310 8.28 -20.03 -23.33
CA THR A 310 7.76 -20.73 -22.13
C THR A 310 8.30 -22.17 -22.07
N ASP A 311 9.49 -22.35 -22.61
CA ASP A 311 10.17 -23.62 -22.87
C ASP A 311 11.25 -23.94 -21.83
N GLY A 312 11.26 -23.25 -20.68
CA GLY A 312 12.32 -23.41 -19.67
C GLY A 312 13.71 -23.01 -20.17
N GLY A 313 13.80 -22.30 -21.30
CA GLY A 313 15.06 -21.90 -21.93
C GLY A 313 15.68 -22.96 -22.83
N ASN A 314 15.02 -24.11 -23.02
CA ASN A 314 15.55 -25.23 -23.82
C ASN A 314 15.76 -24.89 -25.29
N PHE A 315 14.98 -23.99 -25.88
CA PHE A 315 15.12 -23.58 -27.27
C PHE A 315 15.96 -22.33 -27.46
N LEU A 316 16.38 -21.66 -26.39
CA LEU A 316 17.26 -20.52 -26.47
C LEU A 316 18.75 -20.98 -26.58
N LEU A 317 19.51 -20.26 -27.40
CA LEU A 317 20.91 -20.56 -27.65
C LEU A 317 21.74 -19.27 -27.54
N THR A 318 22.91 -19.36 -26.91
CA THR A 318 23.96 -18.36 -27.07
C THR A 318 24.61 -18.47 -28.43
N ALA A 319 25.49 -17.54 -28.80
CA ALA A 319 26.25 -17.63 -30.06
C ALA A 319 27.13 -18.90 -30.10
N ASP A 320 27.79 -19.22 -28.99
CA ASP A 320 28.68 -20.39 -28.89
C ASP A 320 27.89 -21.70 -28.96
N GLU A 321 26.74 -21.79 -28.27
CA GLU A 321 25.85 -22.96 -28.32
C GLU A 321 25.29 -23.20 -29.73
N ARG A 322 24.94 -22.11 -30.44
CA ARG A 322 24.51 -22.18 -31.83
C ARG A 322 25.61 -22.77 -32.72
N ASP A 323 26.83 -22.24 -32.59
CA ASP A 323 27.96 -22.65 -33.45
C ASP A 323 28.37 -24.10 -33.15
N GLU A 324 28.36 -24.50 -31.88
CA GLU A 324 28.59 -25.90 -31.51
C GLU A 324 27.50 -26.81 -32.04
N LEU A 325 26.19 -26.40 -31.93
CA LEU A 325 25.09 -27.19 -32.45
C LEU A 325 25.19 -27.38 -33.97
N ILE A 326 25.45 -26.31 -34.71
CA ILE A 326 25.62 -26.38 -36.18
C ILE A 326 26.81 -27.27 -36.56
N ARG A 327 27.94 -27.18 -35.86
CA ARG A 327 29.10 -28.03 -36.10
C ARG A 327 28.80 -29.50 -35.91
N ARG A 328 28.01 -29.87 -34.90
CA ARG A 328 27.69 -31.25 -34.59
C ARG A 328 26.49 -31.80 -35.35
N GLU A 329 25.51 -30.94 -35.62
CA GLU A 329 24.29 -31.24 -36.34
C GLU A 329 24.02 -30.18 -37.42
N PRO A 330 24.71 -30.21 -38.56
CA PRO A 330 24.57 -29.19 -39.62
C PRO A 330 23.13 -29.00 -40.10
N ALA A 331 22.30 -30.06 -40.06
CA ALA A 331 20.89 -30.00 -40.40
C ALA A 331 20.07 -29.08 -39.53
N ALA A 332 20.54 -28.75 -38.30
CA ALA A 332 19.88 -27.84 -37.39
C ALA A 332 19.94 -26.38 -37.85
N GLN A 333 20.91 -26.00 -38.69
CA GLN A 333 21.12 -24.60 -39.09
C GLN A 333 19.88 -23.95 -39.69
N LYS A 334 19.10 -24.66 -40.46
CA LYS A 334 17.88 -24.12 -41.10
C LYS A 334 16.73 -23.87 -40.09
N TRP A 335 16.81 -24.45 -38.89
CA TRP A 335 15.86 -24.31 -37.83
C TRP A 335 16.25 -23.26 -36.78
N ILE A 336 17.41 -22.66 -36.90
CA ILE A 336 17.89 -21.63 -35.99
C ILE A 336 17.49 -20.26 -36.53
N ARG A 337 16.93 -19.41 -35.63
CA ARG A 337 16.57 -18.03 -35.92
C ARG A 337 17.25 -17.12 -34.89
N ARG A 338 17.47 -15.86 -35.27
CA ARG A 338 17.88 -14.84 -34.30
C ARG A 338 16.74 -14.58 -33.34
N TYR A 339 17.04 -14.62 -32.05
CA TYR A 339 16.11 -14.25 -30.99
C TYR A 339 16.41 -12.82 -30.55
N VAL A 340 15.36 -11.96 -30.45
CA VAL A 340 15.46 -10.57 -30.02
C VAL A 340 14.34 -10.31 -29.04
N GLY A 341 14.66 -10.32 -27.76
CA GLY A 341 13.81 -9.81 -26.68
C GLY A 341 14.25 -8.39 -26.30
N SER A 342 13.61 -7.81 -25.28
CA SER A 342 13.95 -6.46 -24.79
C SER A 342 15.40 -6.38 -24.30
N ASN A 343 15.87 -7.39 -23.58
CA ASN A 343 17.25 -7.44 -23.06
C ASN A 343 18.27 -7.51 -24.19
N GLU A 344 18.02 -8.36 -25.19
CA GLU A 344 18.89 -8.50 -26.37
C GLU A 344 18.94 -7.21 -27.21
N PHE A 345 17.77 -6.55 -27.34
CA PHE A 345 17.69 -5.29 -28.10
C PHE A 345 18.40 -4.14 -27.40
N ILE A 346 18.14 -3.95 -26.10
CA ILE A 346 18.67 -2.82 -25.31
C ILE A 346 20.17 -2.95 -25.10
N ASN A 347 20.65 -4.17 -24.82
CA ASN A 347 22.07 -4.41 -24.48
C ASN A 347 22.92 -4.96 -25.64
N GLY A 348 22.36 -5.06 -26.85
CA GLY A 348 23.09 -5.55 -28.03
C GLY A 348 23.51 -7.02 -27.96
N ILE A 349 22.82 -7.83 -27.15
CA ILE A 349 23.18 -9.23 -26.91
C ILE A 349 22.74 -10.09 -28.10
N MET A 350 23.64 -10.96 -28.59
CA MET A 350 23.33 -11.89 -29.66
C MET A 350 22.87 -13.22 -29.11
N ARG A 351 21.54 -13.50 -29.30
CA ARG A 351 20.94 -14.79 -28.94
C ARG A 351 20.20 -15.39 -30.14
N TYR A 352 19.97 -16.67 -30.07
CA TYR A 352 19.30 -17.45 -31.10
C TYR A 352 18.25 -18.36 -30.49
N CYS A 353 17.33 -18.88 -31.29
CA CYS A 353 16.37 -19.87 -30.87
C CYS A 353 16.21 -20.95 -31.95
N LEU A 354 15.81 -22.14 -31.47
CA LEU A 354 15.29 -23.20 -32.33
C LEU A 354 13.82 -22.90 -32.70
N TRP A 355 13.57 -22.70 -33.98
CA TRP A 355 12.22 -22.44 -34.50
C TRP A 355 11.73 -23.70 -35.26
N LEU A 356 11.09 -24.61 -34.51
CA LEU A 356 10.72 -25.94 -34.99
C LEU A 356 9.25 -26.07 -35.43
N LYS A 357 8.53 -24.93 -35.57
CA LYS A 357 7.09 -24.91 -35.86
C LYS A 357 6.66 -25.85 -37.01
N ASP A 358 7.43 -25.85 -38.09
CA ASP A 358 7.12 -26.62 -39.29
C ASP A 358 8.16 -27.76 -39.55
N CYS A 359 8.87 -28.17 -38.50
CA CYS A 359 9.86 -29.22 -38.61
C CYS A 359 9.23 -30.60 -38.72
N PRO A 360 9.42 -31.35 -39.84
CA PRO A 360 8.85 -32.67 -39.98
C PRO A 360 9.43 -33.66 -38.95
N PRO A 361 8.62 -34.53 -38.35
CA PRO A 361 9.10 -35.50 -37.36
C PRO A 361 10.24 -36.43 -37.81
N ASN A 362 10.26 -36.80 -39.09
CA ASN A 362 11.32 -37.59 -39.65
C ASN A 362 12.64 -36.85 -39.77
N GLU A 363 12.62 -35.54 -39.91
CA GLU A 363 13.78 -34.67 -39.90
C GLU A 363 14.26 -34.40 -38.46
N LEU A 364 13.37 -34.09 -37.55
CA LEU A 364 13.68 -33.90 -36.15
C LEU A 364 14.41 -35.12 -35.54
N ARG A 365 14.00 -36.32 -35.88
CA ARG A 365 14.64 -37.59 -35.44
C ARG A 365 16.08 -37.72 -35.91
N LYS A 366 16.49 -37.04 -36.99
CA LYS A 366 17.88 -37.01 -37.49
C LYS A 366 18.76 -36.02 -36.76
N MET A 367 18.21 -35.25 -35.84
CA MET A 367 18.88 -34.24 -35.04
C MET A 367 18.78 -34.54 -33.53
N PRO A 368 19.54 -35.52 -33.03
CA PRO A 368 19.39 -36.03 -31.66
C PRO A 368 19.62 -34.95 -30.57
N ARG A 369 20.48 -33.99 -30.81
CA ARG A 369 20.69 -32.89 -29.84
C ARG A 369 19.56 -31.89 -29.82
N VAL A 370 18.97 -31.60 -30.99
CA VAL A 370 17.74 -30.81 -31.08
C VAL A 370 16.59 -31.56 -30.41
N LEU A 371 16.47 -32.88 -30.67
CA LEU A 371 15.44 -33.71 -30.04
C LEU A 371 15.53 -33.72 -28.51
N LYS A 372 16.75 -33.84 -27.97
CA LYS A 372 16.96 -33.76 -26.51
C LYS A 372 16.47 -32.44 -25.91
N ARG A 373 16.64 -31.29 -26.61
CA ARG A 373 16.11 -30.01 -26.18
C ARG A 373 14.57 -29.96 -26.24
N VAL A 374 13.96 -30.65 -27.23
CA VAL A 374 12.49 -30.79 -27.30
C VAL A 374 11.97 -31.62 -26.14
N GLU A 375 12.67 -32.70 -25.76
CA GLU A 375 12.32 -33.53 -24.60
C GLU A 375 12.36 -32.71 -23.30
N GLY A 376 13.39 -31.88 -23.11
CA GLY A 376 13.50 -31.00 -21.94
C GLY A 376 12.42 -29.91 -21.81
N VAL A 377 11.59 -29.70 -22.82
CA VAL A 377 10.40 -28.82 -22.73
C VAL A 377 9.19 -29.56 -22.18
N ARG A 378 9.19 -30.91 -22.21
CA ARG A 378 8.07 -31.72 -21.72
C ARG A 378 8.11 -31.99 -20.23
N ASP A 379 9.28 -31.91 -19.63
CA ASP A 379 9.53 -32.04 -18.18
C ASP A 379 9.37 -30.67 -17.47
#